data_05c2e47238fcd9d1099a59f68824ada1
#
_entry.id   05c2e47238fcd9d1099a59f68824ada1
#
_cell.length_a   1.000
_cell.length_b   1.000
_cell.length_c   1.000
_cell.angle_alpha   90.00
_cell.angle_beta   90.00
_cell.angle_gamma   90.00
#
_symmetry.space_group_name_H-M   'P 1'
#
loop_
_entity.id
_entity.type
_entity.pdbx_description
1 polymer ?
#
loop_
_entity_poly.entity_id
_entity_poly.type
_entity_poly.pdbx_seq_one_letter_code
_entity_poly.pdbx_strand_id
1 'polypeptide(L)'
;MQKYPELKWLHHIPNGGSRNRAEAIKLKQMGVKSGVSDLCLPYPKGIYCGLYIEMKYDKGRHQPSQKEFLTDMAAAGHYVATCYTARDAVEVLEKYLNLKCLQTHIHVSDSDTAVMETAERMKEQNNSVWKDGEVKPLKV
;
A
#
# COMPACT_ATOMS: atom_id res chain seq x y z
N MET A 1 -15.38 13.27 16.15
CA MET A 1 -15.58 12.10 15.27
C MET A 1 -14.49 12.04 14.22
N GLN A 2 -13.75 10.98 14.14
CA GLN A 2 -12.67 10.86 13.17
C GLN A 2 -13.28 10.61 11.77
N LYS A 3 -13.01 11.49 10.81
CA LYS A 3 -13.58 11.42 9.45
C LYS A 3 -13.20 10.12 8.72
N TYR A 4 -12.00 9.61 8.99
CA TYR A 4 -11.46 8.39 8.38
C TYR A 4 -10.92 7.45 9.47
N PRO A 5 -11.76 6.54 9.99
CA PRO A 5 -11.34 5.60 11.04
C PRO A 5 -10.27 4.62 10.58
N GLU A 6 -10.12 4.37 9.28
CA GLU A 6 -9.11 3.51 8.69
C GLU A 6 -7.68 4.02 8.93
N LEU A 7 -7.52 5.33 9.14
CA LEU A 7 -6.20 5.93 9.40
C LEU A 7 -5.51 5.43 10.67
N LYS A 8 -6.25 4.79 11.58
CA LYS A 8 -5.63 4.12 12.75
C LYS A 8 -4.62 3.04 12.35
N TRP A 9 -4.71 2.52 11.12
CA TRP A 9 -3.82 1.50 10.58
C TRP A 9 -2.69 2.04 9.72
N LEU A 10 -2.69 3.36 9.46
CA LEU A 10 -1.56 4.00 8.79
C LEU A 10 -0.33 3.90 9.68
N HIS A 11 0.76 3.37 9.14
CA HIS A 11 2.00 3.22 9.88
C HIS A 11 3.21 3.57 9.04
N HIS A 12 4.27 3.97 9.73
CA HIS A 12 5.58 4.22 9.16
C HIS A 12 6.40 2.94 9.12
N ILE A 13 7.13 2.75 8.03
CA ILE A 13 8.07 1.64 7.87
C ILE A 13 9.48 2.18 8.06
N PRO A 14 10.24 1.74 9.09
CA PRO A 14 11.54 2.31 9.42
C PRO A 14 12.65 1.83 8.46
N ASN A 15 12.74 2.43 7.29
CA ASN A 15 13.72 2.06 6.26
C ASN A 15 14.91 3.00 6.15
N GLY A 16 14.83 4.20 6.67
CA GLY A 16 15.80 5.25 6.50
C GLY A 16 16.54 5.60 7.77
N GLY A 17 17.56 6.42 7.63
CA GLY A 17 18.31 7.02 8.71
C GLY A 17 19.79 6.60 8.73
N SER A 18 20.61 7.49 9.26
CA SER A 18 22.01 7.24 9.55
C SER A 18 22.10 6.23 10.69
N ARG A 19 22.47 4.99 10.36
CA ARG A 19 22.62 3.90 11.33
C ARG A 19 24.05 3.43 11.34
N ASN A 20 24.55 3.03 12.51
CA ASN A 20 25.83 2.35 12.56
C ASN A 20 25.76 0.99 11.84
N ARG A 21 26.92 0.50 11.40
CA ARG A 21 27.00 -0.75 10.61
C ARG A 21 26.42 -1.96 11.33
N ALA A 22 26.59 -2.06 12.65
CA ALA A 22 26.10 -3.16 13.45
C ALA A 22 24.56 -3.18 13.52
N GLU A 23 23.96 -2.01 13.69
CA GLU A 23 22.51 -1.83 13.70
C GLU A 23 21.88 -2.14 12.34
N ALA A 24 22.51 -1.70 11.26
CA ALA A 24 22.08 -1.99 9.90
C ALA A 24 22.09 -3.51 9.60
N ILE A 25 23.12 -4.22 10.05
CA ILE A 25 23.21 -5.69 9.91
C ILE A 25 22.09 -6.38 10.70
N LYS A 26 21.87 -5.96 11.95
CA LYS A 26 20.81 -6.52 12.81
C LYS A 26 19.42 -6.34 12.19
N LEU A 27 19.12 -5.16 11.68
CA LEU A 27 17.84 -4.87 11.03
C LEU A 27 17.65 -5.70 9.76
N LYS A 28 18.70 -5.88 8.97
CA LYS A 28 18.67 -6.75 7.79
C LYS A 28 18.39 -8.20 8.16
N GLN A 29 19.00 -8.70 9.25
CA GLN A 29 18.72 -10.04 9.78
C GLN A 29 17.29 -10.19 10.29
N MET A 30 16.69 -9.12 10.80
CA MET A 30 15.28 -9.07 11.21
C MET A 30 14.30 -8.96 10.04
N GLY A 31 14.79 -8.95 8.80
CA GLY A 31 13.95 -8.92 7.61
C GLY A 31 13.61 -7.52 7.08
N VAL A 32 14.23 -6.47 7.61
CA VAL A 32 14.07 -5.12 7.06
C VAL A 32 14.63 -5.06 5.65
N LYS A 33 13.81 -4.64 4.70
CA LYS A 33 14.14 -4.53 3.27
C LYS A 33 14.46 -3.09 2.91
N SER A 34 15.55 -2.87 2.17
CA SER A 34 15.80 -1.56 1.57
C SER A 34 14.83 -1.30 0.42
N GLY A 35 14.49 -0.04 0.20
CA GLY A 35 13.62 0.36 -0.90
C GLY A 35 12.12 0.32 -0.62
N VAL A 36 11.68 -0.27 0.49
CA VAL A 36 10.27 -0.24 0.91
C VAL A 36 9.87 1.18 1.25
N SER A 37 8.65 1.58 0.84
CA SER A 37 8.15 2.94 1.06
C SER A 37 8.01 3.32 2.53
N ASP A 38 8.00 4.62 2.81
CA ASP A 38 8.00 5.15 4.18
C ASP A 38 6.70 4.91 4.93
N LEU A 39 5.56 4.98 4.25
CA LEU A 39 4.24 4.83 4.84
C LEU A 39 3.46 3.70 4.16
N CYS A 40 2.69 2.98 4.95
CA CYS A 40 1.77 1.95 4.49
C CYS A 40 0.40 2.11 5.16
N LEU A 41 -0.66 2.02 4.33
CA LEU A 41 -2.02 1.84 4.79
C LEU A 41 -2.56 0.52 4.22
N PRO A 42 -2.56 -0.57 5.01
CA PRO A 42 -3.01 -1.89 4.56
C PRO A 42 -4.55 -1.98 4.59
N TYR A 43 -5.21 -1.06 3.91
CA TYR A 43 -6.67 -0.97 3.87
C TYR A 43 -7.14 -0.88 2.42
N PRO A 44 -7.93 -1.86 1.92
CA PRO A 44 -8.39 -1.86 0.55
C PRO A 44 -9.36 -0.71 0.26
N LYS A 45 -9.19 -0.05 -0.88
CA LYS A 45 -10.12 0.95 -1.41
C LYS A 45 -10.14 0.89 -2.94
N GLY A 46 -11.31 1.06 -3.53
CA GLY A 46 -11.47 0.93 -4.97
C GLY A 46 -11.02 -0.45 -5.44
N ILE A 47 -10.17 -0.48 -6.45
CA ILE A 47 -9.55 -1.70 -7.00
C ILE A 47 -8.23 -2.06 -6.29
N TYR A 48 -7.79 -1.26 -5.32
CA TYR A 48 -6.49 -1.39 -4.68
C TYR A 48 -6.58 -2.19 -3.39
N CYS A 49 -5.57 -3.02 -3.14
CA CYS A 49 -5.49 -3.82 -1.92
C CYS A 49 -4.83 -3.08 -0.74
N GLY A 50 -4.24 -1.94 -0.98
CA GLY A 50 -3.60 -1.09 0.02
C GLY A 50 -2.90 0.11 -0.63
N LEU A 51 -2.28 0.94 0.20
CA LEU A 51 -1.59 2.15 -0.22
C LEU A 51 -0.17 2.17 0.33
N TYR A 52 0.80 2.51 -0.52
CA TYR A 52 2.16 2.86 -0.13
C TYR A 52 2.49 4.30 -0.51
N ILE A 53 3.09 5.04 0.39
CA ILE A 53 3.57 6.40 0.15
C ILE A 53 5.07 6.46 0.41
N GLU A 54 5.82 6.86 -0.60
CA GLU A 54 7.24 7.22 -0.50
C GLU A 54 7.35 8.73 -0.28
N MET A 55 8.01 9.14 0.80
CA MET A 55 8.27 10.54 1.09
C MET A 55 9.63 10.96 0.54
N LYS A 56 9.67 12.07 -0.16
CA LYS A 56 10.90 12.67 -0.68
C LYS A 56 11.05 14.09 -0.15
N TYR A 57 12.27 14.47 0.13
CA TYR A 57 12.61 15.84 0.51
C TYR A 57 13.16 16.58 -0.72
N ASP A 58 12.71 17.80 -0.92
CA ASP A 58 13.12 18.69 -2.00
C ASP A 58 13.08 18.02 -3.40
N LYS A 59 14.20 17.97 -4.11
CA LYS A 59 14.34 17.34 -5.42
C LYS A 59 14.82 15.88 -5.35
N GLY A 60 14.58 15.22 -4.22
CA GLY A 60 15.00 13.85 -3.99
C GLY A 60 14.52 12.87 -5.07
N ARG A 61 15.44 12.03 -5.56
CA ARG A 61 15.14 11.00 -6.57
C ARG A 61 15.01 9.63 -5.92
N HIS A 62 14.24 8.76 -6.53
CA HIS A 62 14.15 7.37 -6.08
C HIS A 62 15.47 6.64 -6.29
N GLN A 63 15.89 5.89 -5.27
CA GLN A 63 16.93 4.88 -5.41
C GLN A 63 16.42 3.73 -6.29
N PRO A 64 17.30 2.96 -6.96
CA PRO A 64 16.87 1.83 -7.78
C PRO A 64 15.97 0.83 -7.04
N SER A 65 16.29 0.51 -5.78
CA SER A 65 15.47 -0.38 -4.94
C SER A 65 14.09 0.18 -4.61
N GLN A 66 13.95 1.50 -4.48
CA GLN A 66 12.65 2.15 -4.28
C GLN A 66 11.80 2.10 -5.55
N LYS A 67 12.41 2.29 -6.71
CA LYS A 67 11.71 2.15 -8.00
C LYS A 67 11.21 0.73 -8.21
N GLU A 68 12.05 -0.26 -7.92
CA GLU A 68 11.70 -1.67 -8.00
C GLU A 68 10.51 -1.97 -7.07
N PHE A 69 10.58 -1.59 -5.80
CA PHE A 69 9.50 -1.79 -4.84
C PHE A 69 8.18 -1.14 -5.30
N LEU A 70 8.20 0.12 -5.70
CA LEU A 70 6.99 0.84 -6.15
C LEU A 70 6.39 0.19 -7.41
N THR A 71 7.23 -0.26 -8.34
CA THR A 71 6.78 -0.93 -9.55
C THR A 71 6.13 -2.27 -9.23
N ASP A 72 6.76 -3.08 -8.38
CA ASP A 72 6.26 -4.39 -7.98
C ASP A 72 4.95 -4.27 -7.19
N MET A 73 4.86 -3.30 -6.29
CA MET A 73 3.65 -3.08 -5.50
C MET A 73 2.49 -2.56 -6.35
N ALA A 74 2.75 -1.69 -7.33
CA ALA A 74 1.74 -1.27 -8.29
C ALA A 74 1.23 -2.46 -9.12
N ALA A 75 2.13 -3.30 -9.62
CA ALA A 75 1.78 -4.52 -10.34
C ALA A 75 0.99 -5.52 -9.49
N ALA A 76 1.26 -5.56 -8.18
CA ALA A 76 0.55 -6.41 -7.23
C ALA A 76 -0.82 -5.86 -6.80
N GLY A 77 -1.23 -4.70 -7.28
CA GLY A 77 -2.55 -4.12 -7.02
C GLY A 77 -2.61 -3.07 -5.91
N HIS A 78 -1.47 -2.57 -5.45
CA HIS A 78 -1.43 -1.46 -4.51
C HIS A 78 -1.49 -0.10 -5.22
N TYR A 79 -2.10 0.87 -4.56
CA TYR A 79 -1.90 2.27 -4.93
C TYR A 79 -0.54 2.72 -4.40
N VAL A 80 0.29 3.29 -5.26
CA VAL A 80 1.61 3.79 -4.87
C VAL A 80 1.73 5.27 -5.20
N ALA A 81 2.30 6.05 -4.31
CA ALA A 81 2.48 7.48 -4.49
C ALA A 81 3.84 7.94 -3.96
N THR A 82 4.38 8.98 -4.60
CA THR A 82 5.55 9.70 -4.11
C THR A 82 5.11 11.10 -3.73
N CYS A 83 5.40 11.50 -2.51
CA CYS A 83 5.02 12.79 -1.94
C CYS A 83 6.27 13.57 -1.51
N TYR A 84 6.25 14.87 -1.75
CA TYR A 84 7.37 15.76 -1.42
C TYR A 84 7.09 16.61 -0.18
N THR A 85 5.82 16.72 0.19
CA THR A 85 5.37 17.44 1.37
C THR A 85 4.36 16.63 2.17
N ALA A 86 4.19 16.97 3.44
CA ALA A 86 3.13 16.38 4.26
C ALA A 86 1.73 16.67 3.68
N ARG A 87 1.56 17.82 3.04
CA ARG A 87 0.31 18.18 2.36
C ARG A 87 0.00 17.23 1.21
N ASP A 88 1.00 16.91 0.37
CA ASP A 88 0.82 15.96 -0.73
C ASP A 88 0.37 14.59 -0.19
N ALA A 89 0.98 14.14 0.91
CA ALA A 89 0.61 12.88 1.53
C ALA A 89 -0.84 12.89 2.06
N VAL A 90 -1.28 13.98 2.66
CA VAL A 90 -2.68 14.16 3.11
C VAL A 90 -3.63 14.13 1.92
N GLU A 91 -3.32 14.82 0.83
CA GLU A 91 -4.14 14.82 -0.38
C GLU A 91 -4.25 13.43 -1.01
N VAL A 92 -3.16 12.66 -1.05
CA VAL A 92 -3.15 11.27 -1.52
C VAL A 92 -4.02 10.39 -0.61
N LEU A 93 -3.88 10.51 0.70
CA LEU A 93 -4.69 9.76 1.67
C LEU A 93 -6.18 10.08 1.52
N GLU A 94 -6.56 11.34 1.38
CA GLU A 94 -7.95 11.73 1.19
C GLU A 94 -8.51 11.18 -0.13
N LYS A 95 -7.79 11.29 -1.22
CA LYS A 95 -8.19 10.71 -2.51
C LYS A 95 -8.37 9.20 -2.42
N TYR A 96 -7.41 8.51 -1.82
CA TYR A 96 -7.46 7.06 -1.66
C TYR A 96 -8.65 6.61 -0.80
N LEU A 97 -8.85 7.24 0.36
CA LEU A 97 -9.91 6.89 1.30
C LEU A 97 -11.32 7.20 0.78
N ASN A 98 -11.45 8.14 -0.17
CA ASN A 98 -12.71 8.46 -0.83
C ASN A 98 -13.02 7.55 -2.03
N LEU A 99 -12.13 6.65 -2.44
CA LEU A 99 -12.45 5.66 -3.45
C LEU A 99 -13.56 4.75 -2.95
N LYS A 100 -14.54 4.47 -3.82
CA LYS A 100 -15.62 3.53 -3.51
C LYS A 100 -15.04 2.15 -3.31
N CYS A 101 -15.34 1.52 -2.19
CA CYS A 101 -14.96 0.14 -1.95
C CYS A 101 -15.74 -0.77 -2.89
N LEU A 102 -15.05 -1.52 -3.74
CA LEU A 102 -15.66 -2.56 -4.59
C LEU A 102 -15.84 -3.88 -3.86
N GLN A 103 -15.24 -4.00 -2.68
CA GLN A 103 -15.34 -5.19 -1.86
C GLN A 103 -16.60 -5.10 -0.99
N THR A 104 -17.48 -6.07 -1.13
CA THR A 104 -18.52 -6.33 -0.15
C THR A 104 -17.87 -6.63 1.19
N HIS A 105 -18.39 -6.07 2.28
CA HIS A 105 -17.92 -6.39 3.63
C HIS A 105 -17.95 -7.91 3.82
N ILE A 106 -16.76 -8.48 3.99
CA ILE A 106 -16.62 -9.88 4.33
C ILE A 106 -16.91 -9.95 5.82
N HIS A 107 -18.09 -10.45 6.17
CA HIS A 107 -18.31 -11.00 7.49
C HIS A 107 -17.48 -12.27 7.61
N VAL A 108 -16.37 -12.20 8.33
CA VAL A 108 -15.67 -13.40 8.76
C VAL A 108 -16.62 -14.09 9.75
N SER A 109 -17.39 -15.04 9.24
CA SER A 109 -18.05 -16.01 10.13
C SER A 109 -16.97 -17.02 10.54
N ASP A 110 -17.03 -17.50 11.79
CA ASP A 110 -16.05 -18.44 12.36
C ASP A 110 -16.07 -19.84 11.70
N SER A 111 -16.67 -19.97 10.51
CA SER A 111 -16.70 -21.23 9.77
C SER A 111 -15.71 -21.22 8.61
N ASP A 112 -14.87 -22.23 8.54
CA ASP A 112 -13.91 -22.45 7.44
C ASP A 112 -14.57 -22.40 6.05
N THR A 113 -15.83 -22.78 5.94
CA THR A 113 -16.63 -22.75 4.70
C THR A 113 -16.85 -21.34 4.19
N ALA A 114 -17.15 -20.38 5.08
CA ALA A 114 -17.38 -19.00 4.70
C ALA A 114 -16.07 -18.30 4.22
N VAL A 115 -14.93 -18.71 4.79
CA VAL A 115 -13.61 -18.24 4.34
C VAL A 115 -13.30 -18.72 2.92
N MET A 116 -13.61 -19.98 2.62
CA MET A 116 -13.41 -20.57 1.29
C MET A 116 -14.32 -19.93 0.22
N GLU A 117 -15.61 -19.79 0.50
CA GLU A 117 -16.55 -19.12 -0.40
C GLU A 117 -16.17 -17.66 -0.66
N THR A 118 -15.66 -17.00 0.36
CA THR A 118 -15.18 -15.62 0.25
C THR A 118 -13.93 -15.52 -0.62
N ALA A 119 -12.98 -16.45 -0.48
CA ALA A 119 -11.77 -16.50 -1.29
C ALA A 119 -12.10 -16.78 -2.77
N GLU A 120 -13.08 -17.61 -3.06
CA GLU A 120 -13.57 -17.89 -4.42
C GLU A 120 -14.24 -16.65 -5.04
N ARG A 121 -15.12 -15.97 -4.32
CA ARG A 121 -15.74 -14.71 -4.76
C ARG A 121 -14.72 -13.63 -5.05
N MET A 122 -13.67 -13.51 -4.22
CA MET A 122 -12.59 -12.56 -4.44
C MET A 122 -11.79 -12.90 -5.71
N LYS A 123 -11.56 -14.17 -6.01
CA LYS A 123 -10.92 -14.61 -7.26
C LYS A 123 -11.78 -14.27 -8.47
N GLU A 124 -13.08 -14.50 -8.43
CA GLU A 124 -14.00 -14.16 -9.50
C GLU A 124 -14.10 -12.65 -9.73
N GLN A 125 -14.18 -11.85 -8.65
CA GLN A 125 -14.20 -10.40 -8.74
C GLN A 125 -12.88 -9.83 -9.28
N ASN A 126 -11.75 -10.35 -8.82
CA ASN A 126 -10.45 -10.00 -9.35
C ASN A 126 -10.33 -10.35 -10.84
N ASN A 127 -10.76 -11.53 -11.25
CA ASN A 127 -10.77 -11.93 -12.65
C ASN A 127 -11.64 -11.03 -13.52
N SER A 128 -12.75 -10.50 -13.00
CA SER A 128 -13.62 -9.57 -13.73
C SER A 128 -13.03 -8.17 -13.88
N VAL A 129 -12.25 -7.73 -12.89
CA VAL A 129 -11.57 -6.42 -12.90
C VAL A 129 -10.29 -6.44 -13.75
N TRP A 130 -9.65 -7.62 -13.88
CA TRP A 130 -8.36 -7.80 -14.57
C TRP A 130 -8.51 -8.27 -16.03
N LYS A 131 -9.71 -8.29 -16.60
CA LYS A 131 -9.96 -8.80 -17.95
C LYS A 131 -9.17 -8.11 -19.07
N ASP A 132 -8.66 -6.91 -18.85
CA ASP A 132 -7.98 -6.13 -19.87
C ASP A 132 -6.47 -5.95 -19.65
N GLY A 133 -5.85 -6.60 -18.67
CA GLY A 133 -4.39 -6.69 -18.52
C GLY A 133 -3.64 -5.36 -18.28
N GLU A 134 -4.31 -4.24 -18.19
CA GLU A 134 -3.70 -2.94 -17.95
C GLU A 134 -4.14 -2.34 -16.62
N VAL A 135 -3.29 -2.50 -15.59
CA VAL A 135 -3.34 -1.62 -14.42
C VAL A 135 -2.75 -0.27 -14.84
N LYS A 136 -3.59 0.68 -15.17
CA LYS A 136 -3.14 2.06 -15.34
C LYS A 136 -2.93 2.66 -13.96
N PRO A 137 -1.70 3.02 -13.58
CA PRO A 137 -1.50 3.80 -12.36
C PRO A 137 -2.29 5.10 -12.52
N LEU A 138 -3.08 5.45 -11.51
CA LEU A 138 -3.72 6.76 -11.45
C LEU A 138 -2.61 7.81 -11.51
N LYS A 139 -2.57 8.58 -12.59
CA LYS A 139 -1.70 9.75 -12.68
C LYS A 139 -2.16 10.73 -11.62
N VAL A 140 -1.29 10.98 -10.67
CA VAL A 140 -1.42 12.07 -9.72
C VAL A 140 -1.13 13.38 -10.44
#